data_1a6f00d88bc2248c55355bfe6e6a5d3f
#
_entry.id   1a6f00d88bc2248c55355bfe6e6a5d3f
#
_cell.length_a   1.000
_cell.length_b   1.000
_cell.length_c   1.000
_cell.angle_alpha   90.00
_cell.angle_beta   90.00
_cell.angle_gamma   90.00
#
_symmetry.space_group_name_H-M   'P 1'
#
loop_
_entity.id
_entity.type
_entity.pdbx_description
1 polymer ?
#
loop_
_entity_poly.entity_id
_entity_poly.type
_entity_poly.pdbx_seq_one_letter_code
_entity_poly.pdbx_strand_id
1 'polypeptide(L)'
;MSAGLYRPDECRDNCGFGLIAHTAGEASHRLLLTAIESLTCMTHRGGIAADGKTGDGCGLLLQMPDQFMRTLAKEHFQFTLGDNYAVGQIFLSNDASLAATARAEVEQALTNQGLRVLGWRVVPTDSAVCGSIALSTMPVIEQVFVEAGGVTPEDLSTRLFVARRNIELAITGDEEFYICSLSGRVIAYKGLVMPVDLARFYLDLDDERLETAICVFHQRFSTNTMPRWPLAQPFRLLAHNGEINTIEGNRNWADARTARFCSDRLPNIQSVAPLVNRNGSDSSSLDNMLDVLLTGGVDMARALRMLIPPAWQNIESMDPDLKAFYEYHSMHMEPWDGPAGVVLTDGRYAVCLLDRNGLRPARWVTTKDGFITLASEVGTHGYRNEDVIAKGRVGPGQILMVDTATGELLENDEIDNRLKLQHPYKQWLREKSQRIEGTFAGELATGIDASRLDQYMKMFQVSFEERDQVLRPLAETGNEGVGSMGDDTPMAVLSRMERSLYDYFRQKFAQVTNPPIDPLRETIVMSLVTDLGGEKNIFHVGPEHADRVVLTSPVLSQGKFNTLLELDRPGFTVSKI
;
A
#
# COMPACT_ATOMS: atom_id res chain seq x y z
N MET A 1 15.56 -11.01 -38.56
CA MET A 1 16.48 -9.88 -38.38
C MET A 1 16.12 -9.22 -37.06
N SER A 2 16.95 -9.33 -36.01
CA SER A 2 16.73 -8.59 -34.77
C SER A 2 16.95 -7.10 -35.07
N ALA A 3 15.90 -6.32 -35.00
CA ALA A 3 15.98 -4.88 -35.21
C ALA A 3 16.50 -4.22 -33.92
N GLY A 4 17.75 -3.76 -33.95
CA GLY A 4 18.32 -2.93 -32.87
C GLY A 4 18.98 -3.71 -31.73
N LEU A 5 19.19 -3.02 -30.61
CA LEU A 5 19.83 -3.53 -29.39
C LEU A 5 18.86 -4.31 -28.46
N TYR A 6 17.60 -4.44 -28.85
CA TYR A 6 16.61 -5.20 -28.09
C TYR A 6 16.84 -6.70 -28.25
N ARG A 7 17.00 -7.40 -27.14
CA ARG A 7 17.11 -8.86 -27.07
C ARG A 7 15.89 -9.40 -26.32
N PRO A 8 14.98 -10.10 -26.98
CA PRO A 8 13.77 -10.63 -26.36
C PRO A 8 14.04 -11.76 -25.35
N ASP A 9 15.23 -12.36 -25.40
CA ASP A 9 15.72 -13.41 -24.51
C ASP A 9 16.42 -12.88 -23.23
N GLU A 10 16.61 -11.57 -23.11
CA GLU A 10 17.13 -10.96 -21.89
C GLU A 10 16.01 -10.82 -20.83
N CYS A 11 16.21 -11.46 -19.67
CA CYS A 11 15.36 -11.27 -18.50
C CYS A 11 15.49 -9.83 -17.99
N ARG A 12 14.38 -9.13 -17.85
CA ARG A 12 14.32 -7.75 -17.36
C ARG A 12 13.46 -7.67 -16.11
N ASP A 13 14.10 -7.32 -15.03
CA ASP A 13 13.51 -7.27 -13.70
C ASP A 13 12.61 -6.03 -13.49
N ASN A 14 11.33 -6.11 -13.86
CA ASN A 14 10.35 -5.06 -13.63
C ASN A 14 8.96 -5.64 -13.42
N CYS A 15 8.26 -5.22 -12.36
CA CYS A 15 6.86 -5.60 -12.17
C CYS A 15 5.96 -5.01 -13.24
N GLY A 16 4.93 -5.77 -13.65
CA GLY A 16 3.83 -5.30 -14.47
C GLY A 16 2.52 -5.36 -13.68
N PHE A 17 1.70 -4.34 -13.76
CA PHE A 17 0.39 -4.31 -13.12
C PHE A 17 -0.65 -3.72 -14.06
N GLY A 18 -1.89 -4.08 -13.81
CA GLY A 18 -3.01 -3.46 -14.49
C GLY A 18 -4.36 -3.77 -13.87
N LEU A 19 -5.34 -3.11 -14.41
CA LEU A 19 -6.74 -3.22 -14.01
C LEU A 19 -7.60 -3.02 -15.25
N ILE A 20 -8.62 -3.85 -15.39
CA ILE A 20 -9.69 -3.66 -16.38
C ILE A 20 -11.02 -3.63 -15.62
N ALA A 21 -11.88 -2.67 -15.97
CA ALA A 21 -13.22 -2.60 -15.43
C ALA A 21 -14.22 -2.22 -16.52
N HIS A 22 -15.46 -2.65 -16.35
CA HIS A 22 -16.60 -2.10 -17.08
C HIS A 22 -17.16 -0.91 -16.28
N THR A 23 -17.20 0.28 -16.88
CA THR A 23 -17.56 1.51 -16.15
C THR A 23 -18.97 1.44 -15.54
N ALA A 24 -19.93 0.80 -16.21
CA ALA A 24 -21.27 0.60 -15.69
C ALA A 24 -21.45 -0.71 -14.86
N GLY A 25 -20.36 -1.39 -14.49
CA GLY A 25 -20.44 -2.59 -13.65
C GLY A 25 -21.04 -3.82 -14.33
N GLU A 26 -21.09 -3.86 -15.65
CA GLU A 26 -21.60 -5.03 -16.39
C GLU A 26 -20.54 -6.13 -16.40
N ALA A 27 -20.85 -7.25 -15.74
CA ALA A 27 -19.98 -8.40 -15.69
C ALA A 27 -19.99 -9.16 -17.03
N SER A 28 -18.81 -9.64 -17.44
CA SER A 28 -18.69 -10.50 -18.61
C SER A 28 -17.45 -11.39 -18.54
N HIS A 29 -17.52 -12.57 -19.13
CA HIS A 29 -16.35 -13.44 -19.32
C HIS A 29 -15.33 -12.80 -20.27
N ARG A 30 -15.79 -12.01 -21.24
CA ARG A 30 -14.92 -11.24 -22.13
C ARG A 30 -13.98 -10.31 -21.38
N LEU A 31 -14.44 -9.64 -20.30
CA LEU A 31 -13.57 -8.79 -19.48
C LEU A 31 -12.46 -9.60 -18.83
N LEU A 32 -12.79 -10.78 -18.30
CA LEU A 32 -11.81 -11.71 -17.73
C LEU A 32 -10.76 -12.12 -18.77
N LEU A 33 -11.18 -12.54 -19.96
CA LEU A 33 -10.28 -12.94 -21.03
C LEU A 33 -9.36 -11.78 -21.46
N THR A 34 -9.91 -10.56 -21.53
CA THR A 34 -9.10 -9.35 -21.83
C THR A 34 -8.06 -9.08 -20.75
N ALA A 35 -8.38 -9.34 -19.48
CA ALA A 35 -7.42 -9.19 -18.38
C ALA A 35 -6.33 -10.27 -18.41
N ILE A 36 -6.67 -11.51 -18.71
CA ILE A 36 -5.73 -12.63 -18.88
C ILE A 36 -4.79 -12.36 -20.07
N GLU A 37 -5.32 -11.89 -21.18
CA GLU A 37 -4.50 -11.50 -22.34
C GLU A 37 -3.56 -10.36 -21.98
N SER A 38 -4.04 -9.33 -21.30
CA SER A 38 -3.24 -8.19 -20.84
C SER A 38 -2.12 -8.62 -19.89
N LEU A 39 -2.41 -9.52 -18.96
CA LEU A 39 -1.41 -10.09 -18.06
C LEU A 39 -0.38 -10.92 -18.85
N THR A 40 -0.83 -11.73 -19.80
CA THR A 40 0.02 -12.53 -20.69
C THR A 40 0.98 -11.66 -21.50
N CYS A 41 0.53 -10.53 -22.02
CA CYS A 41 1.37 -9.55 -22.72
C CYS A 41 2.51 -8.99 -21.85
N MET A 42 2.37 -9.04 -20.53
CA MET A 42 3.39 -8.59 -19.57
C MET A 42 4.34 -9.70 -19.09
N THR A 43 4.30 -10.89 -19.65
CA THR A 43 5.16 -12.03 -19.25
C THR A 43 6.65 -11.65 -19.21
N HIS A 44 7.09 -10.77 -20.11
CA HIS A 44 8.47 -10.26 -20.17
C HIS A 44 8.88 -9.42 -18.95
N ARG A 45 7.95 -9.08 -18.06
CA ARG A 45 8.19 -8.33 -16.83
C ARG A 45 8.54 -9.23 -15.65
N GLY A 46 8.31 -10.51 -15.72
CA GLY A 46 8.64 -11.47 -14.68
C GLY A 46 9.96 -12.18 -14.93
N GLY A 47 10.56 -12.72 -13.86
CA GLY A 47 11.65 -13.65 -13.92
C GLY A 47 11.17 -15.08 -14.10
N ILE A 48 12.05 -15.92 -14.60
CA ILE A 48 11.86 -17.36 -14.71
C ILE A 48 12.94 -18.02 -13.85
N ALA A 49 12.54 -18.95 -12.98
CA ALA A 49 13.45 -19.65 -12.09
C ALA A 49 14.39 -20.61 -12.84
N ALA A 50 15.35 -21.19 -12.13
CA ALA A 50 16.39 -22.05 -12.70
C ALA A 50 15.85 -23.31 -13.41
N ASP A 51 14.62 -23.72 -13.12
CA ASP A 51 13.95 -24.84 -13.81
C ASP A 51 13.38 -24.47 -15.19
N GLY A 52 13.52 -23.21 -15.60
CA GLY A 52 13.07 -22.70 -16.89
C GLY A 52 11.55 -22.62 -17.07
N LYS A 53 10.77 -22.81 -16.00
CA LYS A 53 9.30 -22.89 -16.06
C LYS A 53 8.58 -22.22 -14.90
N THR A 54 9.14 -22.23 -13.69
CA THR A 54 8.56 -21.54 -12.54
C THR A 54 8.66 -20.03 -12.74
N GLY A 55 7.53 -19.33 -12.71
CA GLY A 55 7.49 -17.87 -12.74
C GLY A 55 7.66 -17.25 -11.35
N ASP A 56 7.99 -15.96 -11.30
CA ASP A 56 8.06 -15.17 -10.05
C ASP A 56 6.71 -15.01 -9.34
N GLY A 57 5.65 -15.44 -9.98
CA GLY A 57 4.30 -15.31 -9.48
C GLY A 57 3.48 -14.25 -10.22
N CYS A 58 2.23 -14.59 -10.43
CA CYS A 58 1.24 -13.68 -11.01
C CYS A 58 -0.14 -14.00 -10.44
N GLY A 59 -1.12 -13.16 -10.75
CA GLY A 59 -2.48 -13.40 -10.32
C GLY A 59 -3.47 -12.37 -10.79
N LEU A 60 -4.73 -12.67 -10.47
CA LEU A 60 -5.93 -11.89 -10.72
C LEU A 60 -6.68 -11.68 -9.41
N LEU A 61 -7.21 -10.48 -9.21
CA LEU A 61 -8.23 -10.19 -8.20
C LEU A 61 -9.48 -9.73 -8.94
N LEU A 62 -10.54 -10.51 -8.82
CA LEU A 62 -11.79 -10.32 -9.56
C LEU A 62 -12.86 -9.72 -8.64
N GLN A 63 -13.71 -8.86 -9.16
CA GLN A 63 -15.02 -8.70 -8.55
C GLN A 63 -15.69 -10.07 -8.49
N MET A 64 -16.39 -10.36 -7.38
CA MET A 64 -17.02 -11.66 -7.14
C MET A 64 -17.87 -12.08 -8.35
N PRO A 65 -17.54 -13.22 -9.01
CA PRO A 65 -18.31 -13.73 -10.13
C PRO A 65 -19.60 -14.41 -9.63
N ASP A 66 -20.62 -13.61 -9.32
CA ASP A 66 -21.79 -14.00 -8.57
C ASP A 66 -22.52 -15.23 -9.16
N GLN A 67 -22.80 -15.20 -10.47
CA GLN A 67 -23.50 -16.30 -11.13
C GLN A 67 -22.71 -17.60 -11.08
N PHE A 68 -21.39 -17.55 -11.25
CA PHE A 68 -20.51 -18.70 -11.18
C PHE A 68 -20.50 -19.29 -9.77
N MET A 69 -20.32 -18.47 -8.72
CA MET A 69 -20.30 -18.93 -7.34
C MET A 69 -21.64 -19.51 -6.89
N ARG A 70 -22.77 -18.94 -7.31
CA ARG A 70 -24.11 -19.50 -7.06
C ARG A 70 -24.29 -20.85 -7.71
N THR A 71 -23.78 -21.02 -8.92
CA THR A 71 -23.83 -22.30 -9.64
C THR A 71 -22.99 -23.35 -8.94
N LEU A 72 -21.75 -23.02 -8.55
CA LEU A 72 -20.88 -23.91 -7.80
C LEU A 72 -21.50 -24.36 -6.45
N ALA A 73 -22.10 -23.41 -5.71
CA ALA A 73 -22.77 -23.74 -4.45
C ALA A 73 -23.93 -24.73 -4.64
N LYS A 74 -24.69 -24.59 -5.73
CA LYS A 74 -25.76 -25.51 -6.08
C LYS A 74 -25.23 -26.88 -6.52
N GLU A 75 -24.17 -26.91 -7.34
CA GLU A 75 -23.58 -28.14 -7.87
C GLU A 75 -22.88 -28.96 -6.75
N HIS A 76 -22.09 -28.32 -5.89
CA HIS A 76 -21.27 -29.00 -4.88
C HIS A 76 -22.00 -29.23 -3.56
N PHE A 77 -22.86 -28.32 -3.13
CA PHE A 77 -23.48 -28.35 -1.80
C PHE A 77 -24.99 -28.47 -1.84
N GLN A 78 -25.59 -28.46 -3.05
CA GLN A 78 -27.05 -28.44 -3.26
C GLN A 78 -27.74 -27.30 -2.50
N PHE A 79 -27.05 -26.18 -2.37
CA PHE A 79 -27.49 -25.02 -1.62
C PHE A 79 -27.68 -23.82 -2.54
N THR A 80 -28.77 -23.06 -2.34
CA THR A 80 -29.02 -21.80 -3.03
C THR A 80 -28.53 -20.67 -2.16
N LEU A 81 -27.46 -19.96 -2.59
CA LEU A 81 -26.93 -18.82 -1.88
C LEU A 81 -27.96 -17.68 -1.79
N GLY A 82 -28.09 -17.09 -0.60
CA GLY A 82 -28.87 -15.88 -0.37
C GLY A 82 -28.20 -14.63 -1.00
N ASP A 83 -28.77 -13.46 -0.75
CA ASP A 83 -28.25 -12.19 -1.32
C ASP A 83 -26.85 -11.87 -0.78
N ASN A 84 -26.58 -12.18 0.48
CA ASN A 84 -25.29 -11.97 1.13
C ASN A 84 -24.61 -13.29 1.45
N TYR A 85 -23.50 -13.53 0.80
CA TYR A 85 -22.62 -14.68 0.99
C TYR A 85 -21.16 -14.25 0.85
N ALA A 86 -20.25 -15.13 1.18
CA ALA A 86 -18.83 -14.93 0.95
C ALA A 86 -18.17 -16.22 0.44
N VAL A 87 -17.07 -16.06 -0.28
CA VAL A 87 -16.18 -17.16 -0.67
C VAL A 87 -14.76 -16.83 -0.24
N GLY A 88 -14.13 -17.79 0.45
CA GLY A 88 -12.71 -17.73 0.79
C GLY A 88 -11.90 -18.55 -0.20
N GLN A 89 -10.86 -17.97 -0.81
CA GLN A 89 -9.83 -18.70 -1.55
C GLN A 89 -8.64 -18.90 -0.62
N ILE A 90 -8.33 -20.16 -0.30
CA ILE A 90 -7.38 -20.49 0.77
C ILE A 90 -6.33 -21.48 0.26
N PHE A 91 -5.08 -21.18 0.58
CA PHE A 91 -3.96 -22.11 0.46
C PHE A 91 -3.82 -22.89 1.76
N LEU A 92 -3.77 -24.19 1.66
CA LEU A 92 -3.64 -25.13 2.78
C LEU A 92 -2.34 -25.93 2.62
N SER A 93 -1.80 -26.40 3.74
CA SER A 93 -0.63 -27.27 3.73
C SER A 93 -0.89 -28.59 3.00
N ASN A 94 0.16 -29.15 2.41
CA ASN A 94 0.16 -30.50 1.87
C ASN A 94 0.16 -31.57 2.98
N ASP A 95 0.50 -31.20 4.23
CA ASP A 95 0.29 -32.07 5.39
C ASP A 95 -1.20 -32.13 5.74
N ALA A 96 -1.77 -33.33 5.62
CA ALA A 96 -3.20 -33.56 5.84
C ALA A 96 -3.68 -33.17 7.25
N SER A 97 -2.83 -33.28 8.27
CA SER A 97 -3.14 -32.91 9.65
C SER A 97 -3.18 -31.41 9.83
N LEU A 98 -2.18 -30.69 9.27
CA LEU A 98 -2.15 -29.23 9.28
C LEU A 98 -3.34 -28.65 8.48
N ALA A 99 -3.60 -29.21 7.29
CA ALA A 99 -4.75 -28.78 6.48
C ALA A 99 -6.09 -29.01 7.20
N ALA A 100 -6.27 -30.14 7.88
CA ALA A 100 -7.49 -30.42 8.65
C ALA A 100 -7.65 -29.44 9.83
N THR A 101 -6.56 -29.16 10.54
CA THR A 101 -6.53 -28.16 11.63
C THR A 101 -6.87 -26.77 11.09
N ALA A 102 -6.27 -26.36 9.99
CA ALA A 102 -6.55 -25.09 9.37
C ALA A 102 -8.02 -24.92 8.95
N ARG A 103 -8.64 -25.97 8.35
CA ARG A 103 -10.08 -25.93 8.03
C ARG A 103 -10.93 -25.77 9.28
N ALA A 104 -10.63 -26.51 10.35
CA ALA A 104 -11.37 -26.42 11.61
C ALA A 104 -11.27 -25.01 12.22
N GLU A 105 -10.09 -24.40 12.23
CA GLU A 105 -9.89 -23.03 12.72
C GLU A 105 -10.66 -21.99 11.86
N VAL A 106 -10.66 -22.16 10.53
CA VAL A 106 -11.43 -21.30 9.62
C VAL A 106 -12.93 -21.41 9.92
N GLU A 107 -13.46 -22.62 10.02
CA GLU A 107 -14.88 -22.87 10.33
C GLU A 107 -15.27 -22.30 11.69
N GLN A 108 -14.43 -22.52 12.71
CA GLN A 108 -14.67 -22.01 14.05
C GLN A 108 -14.67 -20.49 14.09
N ALA A 109 -13.69 -19.84 13.44
CA ALA A 109 -13.60 -18.39 13.41
C ALA A 109 -14.80 -17.74 12.67
N LEU A 110 -15.24 -18.32 11.57
CA LEU A 110 -16.45 -17.89 10.85
C LEU A 110 -17.71 -18.07 11.69
N THR A 111 -17.85 -19.23 12.34
CA THR A 111 -18.98 -19.52 13.22
C THR A 111 -19.03 -18.56 14.41
N ASN A 112 -17.88 -18.22 15.00
CA ASN A 112 -17.78 -17.25 16.10
C ASN A 112 -18.25 -15.83 15.67
N GLN A 113 -18.22 -15.53 14.37
CA GLN A 113 -18.78 -14.30 13.80
C GLN A 113 -20.25 -14.43 13.39
N GLY A 114 -20.90 -15.57 13.72
CA GLY A 114 -22.29 -15.83 13.35
C GLY A 114 -22.50 -16.10 11.86
N LEU A 115 -21.47 -16.56 11.18
CA LEU A 115 -21.51 -16.93 9.77
C LEU A 115 -21.58 -18.45 9.64
N ARG A 116 -22.33 -18.95 8.66
CA ARG A 116 -22.50 -20.39 8.43
C ARG A 116 -21.63 -20.88 7.29
N VAL A 117 -20.71 -21.78 7.57
CA VAL A 117 -19.95 -22.49 6.53
C VAL A 117 -20.85 -23.51 5.86
N LEU A 118 -20.91 -23.49 4.53
CA LEU A 118 -21.68 -24.42 3.71
C LEU A 118 -20.86 -25.63 3.31
N GLY A 119 -19.56 -25.44 3.09
CA GLY A 119 -18.63 -26.50 2.74
C GLY A 119 -17.37 -25.98 2.07
N TRP A 120 -16.50 -26.91 1.71
CA TRP A 120 -15.23 -26.70 1.06
C TRP A 120 -15.24 -27.33 -0.33
N ARG A 121 -14.66 -26.61 -1.29
CA ARG A 121 -14.47 -27.09 -2.66
C ARG A 121 -12.99 -27.07 -2.99
N VAL A 122 -12.45 -28.17 -3.44
CA VAL A 122 -11.11 -28.18 -4.04
C VAL A 122 -11.18 -27.43 -5.37
N VAL A 123 -10.31 -26.43 -5.54
CA VAL A 123 -10.23 -25.67 -6.79
C VAL A 123 -9.57 -26.55 -7.86
N PRO A 124 -10.20 -26.75 -9.03
CA PRO A 124 -9.61 -27.55 -10.09
C PRO A 124 -8.39 -26.85 -10.69
N THR A 125 -7.24 -27.53 -10.62
CA THR A 125 -5.96 -27.02 -11.12
C THR A 125 -5.25 -28.06 -11.98
N ASP A 126 -4.54 -27.60 -13.02
CA ASP A 126 -3.60 -28.41 -13.79
C ASP A 126 -2.16 -28.12 -13.36
N SER A 127 -1.64 -28.94 -12.48
CA SER A 127 -0.26 -28.82 -11.98
C SER A 127 0.82 -29.13 -13.04
N ALA A 128 0.45 -29.76 -14.17
CA ALA A 128 1.41 -30.08 -15.24
C ALA A 128 2.01 -28.81 -15.90
N VAL A 129 1.35 -27.68 -15.78
CA VAL A 129 1.86 -26.38 -16.28
C VAL A 129 2.92 -25.77 -15.37
N CYS A 130 3.03 -26.20 -14.12
CA CYS A 130 3.99 -25.66 -13.15
C CYS A 130 5.42 -26.19 -13.38
N GLY A 131 6.41 -25.39 -13.02
CA GLY A 131 7.81 -25.84 -12.91
C GLY A 131 8.06 -26.63 -11.62
N SER A 132 9.17 -27.37 -11.59
CA SER A 132 9.50 -28.24 -10.46
C SER A 132 9.67 -27.48 -9.13
N ILE A 133 10.18 -26.25 -9.19
CA ILE A 133 10.35 -25.38 -8.03
C ILE A 133 8.98 -24.95 -7.49
N ALA A 134 8.07 -24.52 -8.36
CA ALA A 134 6.70 -24.18 -7.94
C ALA A 134 5.95 -25.39 -7.36
N LEU A 135 6.09 -26.56 -7.98
CA LEU A 135 5.47 -27.81 -7.53
C LEU A 135 5.95 -28.24 -6.13
N SER A 136 7.24 -28.02 -5.81
CA SER A 136 7.79 -28.42 -4.50
C SER A 136 7.18 -27.66 -3.31
N THR A 137 6.55 -26.50 -3.57
CA THR A 137 5.92 -25.64 -2.56
C THR A 137 4.45 -25.33 -2.88
N MET A 138 3.85 -26.05 -3.85
CA MET A 138 2.47 -25.84 -4.26
C MET A 138 1.52 -26.23 -3.13
N PRO A 139 0.68 -25.28 -2.63
CA PRO A 139 -0.29 -25.60 -1.60
C PRO A 139 -1.50 -26.38 -2.16
N VAL A 140 -2.27 -26.99 -1.28
CA VAL A 140 -3.63 -27.41 -1.61
C VAL A 140 -4.51 -26.17 -1.69
N ILE A 141 -5.25 -26.00 -2.79
CA ILE A 141 -6.05 -24.78 -3.03
C ILE A 141 -7.52 -25.13 -2.89
N GLU A 142 -8.18 -24.50 -1.90
CA GLU A 142 -9.60 -24.74 -1.65
C GLU A 142 -10.39 -23.45 -1.51
N GLN A 143 -11.67 -23.56 -1.79
CA GLN A 143 -12.66 -22.50 -1.56
C GLN A 143 -13.59 -22.90 -0.42
N VAL A 144 -13.75 -22.01 0.57
CA VAL A 144 -14.78 -22.13 1.61
C VAL A 144 -15.97 -21.23 1.24
N PHE A 145 -17.16 -21.84 1.22
CA PHE A 145 -18.42 -21.12 0.96
C PHE A 145 -19.14 -20.80 2.27
N VAL A 146 -19.55 -19.54 2.40
CA VAL A 146 -20.07 -18.99 3.65
C VAL A 146 -21.40 -18.28 3.38
N GLU A 147 -22.42 -18.64 4.13
CA GLU A 147 -23.70 -17.92 4.14
C GLU A 147 -23.72 -16.89 5.26
N ALA A 148 -24.17 -15.69 4.92
CA ALA A 148 -24.23 -14.55 5.84
C ALA A 148 -25.62 -14.30 6.47
N GLY A 149 -26.65 -15.00 6.04
CA GLY A 149 -28.02 -14.77 6.51
C GLY A 149 -28.49 -13.33 6.23
N GLY A 150 -29.16 -12.70 7.18
CA GLY A 150 -29.69 -11.33 7.09
C GLY A 150 -28.69 -10.22 7.41
N VAL A 151 -27.38 -10.48 7.34
CA VAL A 151 -26.30 -9.51 7.62
C VAL A 151 -26.15 -8.54 6.44
N THR A 152 -25.94 -7.25 6.71
CA THR A 152 -25.69 -6.27 5.63
C THR A 152 -24.31 -6.54 4.97
N PRO A 153 -24.07 -6.09 3.72
CA PRO A 153 -22.76 -6.26 3.09
C PRO A 153 -21.60 -5.64 3.88
N GLU A 154 -21.84 -4.50 4.53
CA GLU A 154 -20.86 -3.81 5.37
C GLU A 154 -20.54 -4.60 6.64
N ASP A 155 -21.55 -5.11 7.33
CA ASP A 155 -21.38 -5.95 8.50
C ASP A 155 -20.73 -7.28 8.14
N LEU A 156 -21.07 -7.84 6.98
CA LEU A 156 -20.41 -9.04 6.47
C LEU A 156 -18.91 -8.80 6.29
N SER A 157 -18.51 -7.70 5.64
CA SER A 157 -17.11 -7.35 5.45
C SER A 157 -16.37 -7.25 6.78
N THR A 158 -16.98 -6.62 7.79
CA THR A 158 -16.43 -6.50 9.14
C THR A 158 -16.25 -7.87 9.81
N ARG A 159 -17.27 -8.71 9.76
CA ARG A 159 -17.21 -10.06 10.35
C ARG A 159 -16.15 -10.95 9.67
N LEU A 160 -16.04 -10.88 8.35
CA LEU A 160 -15.02 -11.61 7.60
C LEU A 160 -13.61 -11.11 7.92
N PHE A 161 -13.43 -9.79 8.08
CA PHE A 161 -12.15 -9.21 8.54
C PHE A 161 -11.75 -9.76 9.91
N VAL A 162 -12.65 -9.72 10.90
CA VAL A 162 -12.39 -10.23 12.25
C VAL A 162 -12.12 -11.74 12.23
N ALA A 163 -12.92 -12.52 11.50
CA ALA A 163 -12.69 -13.97 11.35
C ALA A 163 -11.31 -14.24 10.76
N ARG A 164 -10.95 -13.60 9.65
CA ARG A 164 -9.65 -13.75 9.00
C ARG A 164 -8.49 -13.43 9.94
N ARG A 165 -8.57 -12.31 10.68
CA ARG A 165 -7.51 -11.96 11.62
C ARG A 165 -7.36 -12.99 12.74
N ASN A 166 -8.48 -13.50 13.27
CA ASN A 166 -8.46 -14.56 14.29
C ASN A 166 -7.85 -15.85 13.75
N ILE A 167 -8.15 -16.23 12.50
CA ILE A 167 -7.55 -17.40 11.84
C ILE A 167 -6.03 -17.21 11.69
N GLU A 168 -5.59 -16.04 11.19
CA GLU A 168 -4.17 -15.71 11.01
C GLU A 168 -3.41 -15.69 12.35
N LEU A 169 -4.07 -15.38 13.46
CA LEU A 169 -3.50 -15.42 14.81
C LEU A 169 -3.46 -16.84 15.40
N ALA A 170 -4.44 -17.67 15.08
CA ALA A 170 -4.52 -19.05 15.58
C ALA A 170 -3.55 -19.98 14.85
N ILE A 171 -3.40 -19.82 13.54
CA ILE A 171 -2.54 -20.67 12.71
C ILE A 171 -1.13 -20.06 12.67
N THR A 172 -0.31 -20.47 13.62
CA THR A 172 1.11 -20.09 13.69
C THR A 172 1.99 -21.28 13.33
N GLY A 173 3.02 -21.06 12.51
CA GLY A 173 3.99 -22.10 12.15
C GLY A 173 3.65 -22.92 10.91
N ASP A 174 2.50 -22.76 10.29
CA ASP A 174 2.19 -23.30 8.98
C ASP A 174 2.50 -22.23 7.91
N GLU A 175 3.66 -22.34 7.27
CA GLU A 175 4.11 -21.40 6.26
C GLU A 175 3.39 -21.52 4.90
N GLU A 176 2.69 -22.62 4.66
CA GLU A 176 1.92 -22.85 3.44
C GLU A 176 0.51 -22.28 3.56
N PHE A 177 -0.02 -22.16 4.79
CA PHE A 177 -1.34 -21.62 5.03
C PHE A 177 -1.41 -20.12 4.67
N TYR A 178 -2.39 -19.78 3.82
CA TYR A 178 -2.64 -18.39 3.48
C TYR A 178 -4.06 -18.15 2.97
N ILE A 179 -4.70 -17.10 3.47
CA ILE A 179 -6.01 -16.65 2.99
C ILE A 179 -5.79 -15.64 1.86
N CYS A 180 -5.93 -16.10 0.60
CA CYS A 180 -5.77 -15.24 -0.57
C CYS A 180 -6.86 -14.17 -0.64
N SER A 181 -8.09 -14.58 -0.41
CA SER A 181 -9.27 -13.72 -0.25
C SER A 181 -10.29 -14.42 0.66
N LEU A 182 -11.08 -13.65 1.39
CA LEU A 182 -12.25 -14.10 2.15
C LEU A 182 -13.23 -12.93 2.14
N SER A 183 -14.13 -12.92 1.15
CA SER A 183 -14.92 -11.73 0.84
C SER A 183 -16.25 -12.09 0.18
N GLY A 184 -17.25 -11.23 0.35
CA GLY A 184 -18.48 -11.26 -0.46
C GLY A 184 -18.38 -10.44 -1.75
N ARG A 185 -17.26 -9.73 -1.99
CA ARG A 185 -17.13 -8.77 -3.09
C ARG A 185 -16.02 -9.08 -4.08
N VAL A 186 -14.96 -9.77 -3.65
CA VAL A 186 -13.80 -10.07 -4.49
C VAL A 186 -13.29 -11.48 -4.26
N ILE A 187 -12.61 -12.04 -5.26
CA ILE A 187 -11.91 -13.32 -5.17
C ILE A 187 -10.57 -13.26 -5.90
N ALA A 188 -9.52 -13.90 -5.32
CA ALA A 188 -8.17 -13.88 -5.85
C ALA A 188 -7.75 -15.24 -6.42
N TYR A 189 -7.25 -15.26 -7.66
CA TYR A 189 -6.59 -16.41 -8.30
C TYR A 189 -5.11 -16.06 -8.55
N LYS A 190 -4.19 -16.69 -7.81
CA LYS A 190 -2.76 -16.35 -7.88
C LYS A 190 -1.85 -17.53 -7.58
N GLY A 191 -0.59 -17.44 -8.01
CA GLY A 191 0.39 -18.50 -7.73
C GLY A 191 1.76 -18.26 -8.34
N LEU A 192 2.69 -19.20 -8.10
CA LEU A 192 4.02 -19.21 -8.69
C LEU A 192 4.00 -19.79 -10.10
N VAL A 193 3.18 -19.22 -10.96
CA VAL A 193 3.04 -19.58 -12.37
C VAL A 193 3.39 -18.39 -13.26
N MET A 194 3.71 -18.66 -14.50
CA MET A 194 3.87 -17.59 -15.48
C MET A 194 2.48 -17.10 -15.95
N PRO A 195 2.38 -15.83 -16.40
CA PRO A 195 1.13 -15.29 -16.92
C PRO A 195 0.46 -16.12 -18.01
N VAL A 196 1.27 -16.68 -18.92
CA VAL A 196 0.79 -17.54 -20.01
C VAL A 196 0.18 -18.86 -19.52
N ASP A 197 0.48 -19.27 -18.31
CA ASP A 197 0.04 -20.52 -17.72
C ASP A 197 -1.06 -20.34 -16.66
N LEU A 198 -1.37 -19.12 -16.21
CA LEU A 198 -2.32 -18.87 -15.11
C LEU A 198 -3.73 -19.43 -15.40
N ALA A 199 -4.26 -19.14 -16.59
CA ALA A 199 -5.57 -19.64 -16.99
C ALA A 199 -5.58 -21.17 -17.27
N ARG A 200 -4.42 -21.71 -17.68
CA ARG A 200 -4.26 -23.18 -17.83
C ARG A 200 -4.12 -23.87 -16.48
N PHE A 201 -3.55 -23.20 -15.49
CA PHE A 201 -3.41 -23.71 -14.14
C PHE A 201 -4.75 -23.74 -13.40
N TYR A 202 -5.49 -22.63 -13.39
CA TYR A 202 -6.81 -22.52 -12.78
C TYR A 202 -7.91 -22.79 -13.80
N LEU A 203 -8.44 -24.02 -13.82
CA LEU A 203 -9.45 -24.43 -14.80
C LEU A 203 -10.77 -23.66 -14.67
N ASP A 204 -11.05 -23.07 -13.51
CA ASP A 204 -12.20 -22.18 -13.31
C ASP A 204 -12.17 -20.97 -14.25
N LEU A 205 -10.98 -20.47 -14.62
CA LEU A 205 -10.83 -19.26 -15.44
C LEU A 205 -11.23 -19.48 -16.92
N ASP A 206 -11.37 -20.75 -17.35
CA ASP A 206 -11.84 -21.12 -18.69
C ASP A 206 -13.38 -21.35 -18.74
N ASP A 207 -14.05 -21.29 -17.58
CA ASP A 207 -15.50 -21.47 -17.51
C ASP A 207 -16.22 -20.19 -17.93
N GLU A 208 -16.99 -20.25 -19.03
CA GLU A 208 -17.74 -19.10 -19.59
C GLU A 208 -18.73 -18.47 -18.58
N ARG A 209 -19.14 -19.21 -17.53
CA ARG A 209 -20.03 -18.71 -16.47
C ARG A 209 -19.30 -17.82 -15.48
N LEU A 210 -17.94 -17.82 -15.48
CA LEU A 210 -17.14 -16.93 -14.66
C LEU A 210 -17.07 -15.54 -15.32
N GLU A 211 -18.01 -14.69 -14.91
CA GLU A 211 -18.13 -13.33 -15.38
C GLU A 211 -17.74 -12.33 -14.28
N THR A 212 -17.05 -11.27 -14.64
CA THR A 212 -16.64 -10.21 -13.73
C THR A 212 -16.70 -8.85 -14.39
N ALA A 213 -16.95 -7.79 -13.62
CA ALA A 213 -16.94 -6.42 -14.11
C ALA A 213 -15.66 -5.66 -13.73
N ILE A 214 -14.82 -6.23 -12.84
CA ILE A 214 -13.54 -5.66 -12.45
C ILE A 214 -12.51 -6.79 -12.31
N CYS A 215 -11.34 -6.60 -12.91
CA CYS A 215 -10.19 -7.49 -12.75
C CYS A 215 -8.92 -6.66 -12.55
N VAL A 216 -8.28 -6.81 -11.39
CA VAL A 216 -6.92 -6.35 -11.12
C VAL A 216 -5.95 -7.48 -11.42
N PHE A 217 -4.84 -7.20 -12.08
CA PHE A 217 -3.85 -8.21 -12.41
C PHE A 217 -2.42 -7.70 -12.17
N HIS A 218 -1.55 -8.65 -11.86
CA HIS A 218 -0.16 -8.33 -11.56
C HIS A 218 0.77 -9.45 -11.99
N GLN A 219 1.93 -9.04 -12.51
CA GLN A 219 3.06 -9.90 -12.82
C GLN A 219 4.23 -9.56 -11.93
N ARG A 220 4.80 -10.60 -11.31
CA ARG A 220 5.91 -10.59 -10.39
C ARG A 220 5.53 -10.31 -8.93
N PHE A 221 6.41 -10.66 -8.01
CA PHE A 221 6.33 -10.40 -6.57
C PHE A 221 7.28 -9.25 -6.17
N SER A 222 7.31 -8.89 -4.86
CA SER A 222 8.21 -7.86 -4.35
C SER A 222 9.69 -8.25 -4.50
N THR A 223 10.53 -7.32 -4.95
CA THR A 223 11.96 -7.53 -5.26
C THR A 223 12.82 -7.92 -4.06
N ASN A 224 12.36 -7.64 -2.83
CA ASN A 224 13.13 -7.85 -1.59
C ASN A 224 12.75 -9.13 -0.84
N THR A 225 11.93 -10.00 -1.44
CA THR A 225 11.49 -11.27 -0.85
C THR A 225 11.71 -12.42 -1.82
N MET A 226 11.94 -13.64 -1.30
CA MET A 226 11.97 -14.83 -2.16
C MET A 226 10.56 -15.15 -2.68
N PRO A 227 10.42 -15.61 -3.94
CA PRO A 227 9.13 -16.01 -4.50
C PRO A 227 8.47 -17.11 -3.67
N ARG A 228 7.22 -16.89 -3.26
CA ARG A 228 6.39 -17.84 -2.53
C ARG A 228 4.95 -17.68 -2.98
N TRP A 229 4.18 -18.77 -2.96
CA TRP A 229 2.77 -18.77 -3.36
C TRP A 229 1.93 -17.66 -2.70
N PRO A 230 2.03 -17.44 -1.37
CA PRO A 230 1.29 -16.37 -0.69
C PRO A 230 1.65 -14.96 -1.14
N LEU A 231 2.92 -14.75 -1.55
CA LEU A 231 3.45 -13.42 -1.89
C LEU A 231 3.18 -12.99 -3.32
N ALA A 232 2.70 -13.90 -4.20
CA ALA A 232 2.20 -13.51 -5.51
C ALA A 232 1.08 -12.47 -5.34
N GLN A 233 1.12 -11.42 -6.18
CA GLN A 233 0.10 -10.39 -6.19
C GLN A 233 -0.95 -10.68 -7.29
N PRO A 234 -2.19 -10.13 -7.17
CA PRO A 234 -2.67 -9.17 -6.17
C PRO A 234 -2.84 -9.76 -4.77
N PHE A 235 -2.89 -8.85 -3.77
CA PHE A 235 -3.35 -9.18 -2.43
C PHE A 235 -4.88 -9.10 -2.36
N ARG A 236 -5.45 -8.82 -1.17
CA ARG A 236 -6.92 -8.86 -0.97
C ARG A 236 -7.66 -7.68 -1.60
N LEU A 237 -6.98 -6.54 -1.74
CA LEU A 237 -7.52 -5.32 -2.30
C LEU A 237 -6.67 -4.79 -3.46
N LEU A 238 -5.34 -4.90 -3.36
CA LEU A 238 -4.43 -4.17 -4.25
C LEU A 238 -3.34 -5.02 -4.89
N ALA A 239 -2.81 -4.48 -5.98
CA ALA A 239 -1.53 -4.83 -6.56
C ALA A 239 -0.63 -3.58 -6.60
N HIS A 240 0.64 -3.77 -6.27
CA HIS A 240 1.62 -2.70 -6.12
C HIS A 240 2.86 -2.98 -6.95
N ASN A 241 3.22 -2.02 -7.77
CA ASN A 241 4.49 -1.99 -8.51
C ASN A 241 5.37 -0.90 -7.91
N GLY A 242 6.41 -1.30 -7.22
CA GLY A 242 7.36 -0.40 -6.58
C GLY A 242 7.86 -0.91 -5.25
N GLU A 243 8.17 0.01 -4.36
CA GLU A 243 8.71 -0.26 -3.04
C GLU A 243 8.29 0.85 -2.07
N ILE A 244 7.71 0.46 -0.93
CA ILE A 244 7.42 1.39 0.17
C ILE A 244 8.69 1.50 1.02
N ASN A 245 9.47 2.54 0.79
CA ASN A 245 10.76 2.73 1.45
C ASN A 245 10.63 3.01 2.95
N THR A 246 9.50 3.56 3.38
CA THR A 246 9.21 3.89 4.79
C THR A 246 8.62 2.73 5.58
N ILE A 247 8.56 1.53 5.02
CA ILE A 247 7.80 0.39 5.53
C ILE A 247 8.08 0.03 6.99
N GLU A 248 9.34 0.11 7.44
CA GLU A 248 9.70 -0.18 8.84
C GLU A 248 9.01 0.82 9.80
N GLY A 249 9.05 2.11 9.46
CA GLY A 249 8.37 3.16 10.21
C GLY A 249 6.86 2.99 10.19
N ASN A 250 6.27 2.69 9.02
CA ASN A 250 4.84 2.49 8.87
C ASN A 250 4.31 1.33 9.72
N ARG A 251 5.03 0.20 9.74
CA ARG A 251 4.71 -0.95 10.59
C ARG A 251 4.77 -0.60 12.08
N ASN A 252 5.81 0.12 12.49
CA ASN A 252 5.98 0.55 13.88
C ASN A 252 4.87 1.52 14.32
N TRP A 253 4.47 2.47 13.44
CA TRP A 253 3.37 3.37 13.70
C TRP A 253 2.02 2.67 13.75
N ALA A 254 1.78 1.70 12.85
CA ALA A 254 0.55 0.89 12.89
C ALA A 254 0.40 0.17 14.24
N ASP A 255 1.47 -0.44 14.74
CA ASP A 255 1.46 -1.11 16.05
C ASP A 255 1.24 -0.12 17.20
N ALA A 256 1.97 1.01 17.20
CA ALA A 256 1.87 2.02 18.26
C ALA A 256 0.46 2.62 18.34
N ARG A 257 -0.19 2.83 17.20
CA ARG A 257 -1.55 3.41 17.13
C ARG A 257 -2.66 2.42 17.40
N THR A 258 -2.42 1.12 17.28
CA THR A 258 -3.44 0.07 17.45
C THR A 258 -4.22 0.24 18.77
N ALA A 259 -3.53 0.61 19.86
CA ALA A 259 -4.16 0.83 21.16
C ALA A 259 -5.19 1.98 21.17
N ARG A 260 -5.15 2.89 20.19
CA ARG A 260 -6.04 4.05 20.05
C ARG A 260 -7.11 3.87 18.98
N PHE A 261 -6.98 2.86 18.14
CA PHE A 261 -7.93 2.61 17.08
C PHE A 261 -9.25 2.07 17.65
N CYS A 262 -10.33 2.73 17.28
CA CYS A 262 -11.67 2.33 17.62
C CYS A 262 -12.63 2.91 16.59
N SER A 263 -13.51 2.10 16.04
CA SER A 263 -14.59 2.56 15.19
C SER A 263 -15.90 1.89 15.58
N ASP A 264 -17.02 2.47 15.18
CA ASP A 264 -18.33 1.86 15.43
C ASP A 264 -18.47 0.48 14.77
N ARG A 265 -17.74 0.27 13.65
CA ARG A 265 -17.71 -1.02 12.93
C ARG A 265 -16.74 -2.02 13.57
N LEU A 266 -15.64 -1.54 14.15
CA LEU A 266 -14.59 -2.35 14.79
C LEU A 266 -14.33 -1.86 16.23
N PRO A 267 -15.27 -2.05 17.16
CA PRO A 267 -15.13 -1.54 18.51
C PRO A 267 -13.98 -2.19 19.31
N ASN A 268 -13.60 -3.40 18.96
CA ASN A 268 -12.55 -4.20 19.63
C ASN A 268 -11.38 -4.51 18.70
N ILE A 269 -10.96 -3.56 17.87
CA ILE A 269 -9.91 -3.77 16.88
C ILE A 269 -8.58 -4.28 17.49
N GLN A 270 -8.31 -3.93 18.76
CA GLN A 270 -7.12 -4.38 19.49
C GLN A 270 -7.07 -5.91 19.63
N SER A 271 -8.23 -6.58 19.69
CA SER A 271 -8.30 -8.04 19.85
C SER A 271 -7.78 -8.81 18.65
N VAL A 272 -7.64 -8.16 17.50
CA VAL A 272 -7.17 -8.75 16.24
C VAL A 272 -5.78 -8.24 15.81
N ALA A 273 -5.07 -7.58 16.72
CA ALA A 273 -3.69 -7.11 16.49
C ALA A 273 -2.70 -8.32 16.39
N PRO A 274 -1.58 -8.14 15.65
CA PRO A 274 -1.14 -6.97 14.92
C PRO A 274 -1.98 -6.73 13.67
N LEU A 275 -2.27 -5.47 13.34
CA LEU A 275 -3.12 -5.13 12.20
C LEU A 275 -2.40 -5.23 10.87
N VAL A 276 -1.08 -5.09 10.89
CA VAL A 276 -0.20 -5.10 9.72
C VAL A 276 0.80 -6.25 9.85
N ASN A 277 0.97 -6.99 8.77
CA ASN A 277 1.91 -8.10 8.71
C ASN A 277 3.36 -7.62 8.73
N ARG A 278 4.15 -8.07 9.71
CA ARG A 278 5.59 -7.73 9.85
C ARG A 278 6.51 -8.61 8.99
N ASN A 279 6.09 -9.82 8.67
CA ASN A 279 6.88 -10.82 7.96
C ASN A 279 6.55 -10.92 6.46
N GLY A 280 5.58 -10.14 6.00
CA GLY A 280 5.19 -10.08 4.60
C GLY A 280 5.96 -9.02 3.81
N SER A 281 5.60 -8.87 2.53
CA SER A 281 6.13 -7.77 1.71
C SER A 281 5.58 -6.41 2.18
N ASP A 282 6.22 -5.33 1.74
CA ASP A 282 5.73 -3.97 1.89
C ASP A 282 4.32 -3.80 1.33
N SER A 283 4.09 -4.35 0.13
CA SER A 283 2.78 -4.34 -0.54
C SER A 283 1.70 -5.04 0.28
N SER A 284 2.03 -6.17 0.94
CA SER A 284 1.07 -6.87 1.81
C SER A 284 0.75 -6.08 3.07
N SER A 285 1.72 -5.33 3.59
CA SER A 285 1.52 -4.44 4.73
C SER A 285 0.61 -3.26 4.37
N LEU A 286 0.81 -2.66 3.19
CA LEU A 286 -0.05 -1.60 2.66
C LEU A 286 -1.49 -2.11 2.46
N ASP A 287 -1.66 -3.30 1.87
CA ASP A 287 -2.96 -3.98 1.71
C ASP A 287 -3.66 -4.17 3.06
N ASN A 288 -2.93 -4.60 4.09
CA ASN A 288 -3.49 -4.78 5.42
C ASN A 288 -3.94 -3.44 6.03
N MET A 289 -3.14 -2.38 5.92
CA MET A 289 -3.52 -1.09 6.50
C MET A 289 -4.71 -0.48 5.77
N LEU A 290 -4.78 -0.62 4.45
CA LEU A 290 -5.93 -0.20 3.67
C LEU A 290 -7.20 -0.98 4.09
N ASP A 291 -7.10 -2.30 4.24
CA ASP A 291 -8.21 -3.15 4.69
C ASP A 291 -8.73 -2.73 6.08
N VAL A 292 -7.83 -2.41 7.03
CA VAL A 292 -8.17 -1.86 8.35
C VAL A 292 -8.96 -0.55 8.23
N LEU A 293 -8.50 0.38 7.39
CA LEU A 293 -9.15 1.68 7.21
C LEU A 293 -10.56 1.53 6.60
N LEU A 294 -10.69 0.74 5.55
CA LEU A 294 -11.97 0.53 4.87
C LEU A 294 -12.97 -0.21 5.76
N THR A 295 -12.53 -1.26 6.43
CA THR A 295 -13.37 -2.02 7.36
C THR A 295 -13.81 -1.16 8.54
N GLY A 296 -12.93 -0.27 9.03
CA GLY A 296 -13.24 0.70 10.07
C GLY A 296 -14.15 1.85 9.63
N GLY A 297 -14.52 1.91 8.34
CA GLY A 297 -15.50 2.87 7.81
C GLY A 297 -14.91 4.13 7.18
N VAL A 298 -13.59 4.16 6.95
CA VAL A 298 -12.98 5.24 6.16
C VAL A 298 -13.30 5.02 4.68
N ASP A 299 -13.76 6.06 3.98
CA ASP A 299 -14.03 5.94 2.55
C ASP A 299 -12.76 5.71 1.73
N MET A 300 -12.90 5.04 0.58
CA MET A 300 -11.79 4.60 -0.27
C MET A 300 -10.86 5.76 -0.66
N ALA A 301 -11.41 6.87 -1.13
CA ALA A 301 -10.61 7.99 -1.60
C ALA A 301 -9.81 8.63 -0.46
N ARG A 302 -10.45 8.84 0.71
CA ARG A 302 -9.79 9.38 1.90
C ARG A 302 -8.71 8.44 2.43
N ALA A 303 -8.98 7.13 2.51
CA ALA A 303 -8.00 6.13 2.94
C ALA A 303 -6.74 6.16 2.07
N LEU A 304 -6.91 6.20 0.74
CA LEU A 304 -5.80 6.26 -0.19
C LEU A 304 -5.01 7.55 -0.10
N ARG A 305 -5.69 8.70 0.05
CA ARG A 305 -5.03 10.00 0.23
C ARG A 305 -4.32 10.14 1.57
N MET A 306 -4.77 9.42 2.59
CA MET A 306 -4.07 9.35 3.88
C MET A 306 -2.79 8.51 3.78
N LEU A 307 -2.86 7.36 3.09
CA LEU A 307 -1.73 6.44 2.97
C LEU A 307 -0.70 6.91 1.94
N ILE A 308 -1.16 7.36 0.77
CA ILE A 308 -0.31 7.78 -0.36
C ILE A 308 -0.73 9.18 -0.80
N PRO A 309 -0.40 10.23 -0.03
CA PRO A 309 -0.71 11.61 -0.40
C PRO A 309 0.15 12.07 -1.57
N PRO A 310 -0.32 13.03 -2.40
CA PRO A 310 0.53 13.75 -3.33
C PRO A 310 1.53 14.64 -2.60
N ALA A 311 2.45 15.27 -3.33
CA ALA A 311 3.21 16.39 -2.79
C ALA A 311 2.24 17.55 -2.52
N TRP A 312 2.25 18.12 -1.32
CA TRP A 312 1.35 19.22 -0.95
C TRP A 312 2.01 20.35 -0.14
N GLN A 313 3.02 20.03 0.67
CA GLN A 313 3.61 21.02 1.60
C GLN A 313 4.20 22.22 0.88
N ASN A 314 4.98 21.97 -0.16
CA ASN A 314 5.77 22.97 -0.89
C ASN A 314 5.12 23.40 -2.22
N ILE A 315 3.85 23.04 -2.46
CA ILE A 315 3.10 23.47 -3.65
C ILE A 315 2.38 24.79 -3.34
N GLU A 316 2.91 25.89 -3.84
CA GLU A 316 2.34 27.23 -3.60
C GLU A 316 0.97 27.42 -4.28
N SER A 317 0.79 26.80 -5.45
CA SER A 317 -0.45 26.92 -6.24
C SER A 317 -1.58 26.00 -5.80
N MET A 318 -1.36 25.15 -4.78
CA MET A 318 -2.39 24.24 -4.28
C MET A 318 -3.54 25.00 -3.63
N ASP A 319 -4.76 24.57 -3.91
CA ASP A 319 -5.98 25.07 -3.26
C ASP A 319 -5.82 25.04 -1.72
N PRO A 320 -6.05 26.15 -1.02
CA PRO A 320 -5.82 26.22 0.43
C PRO A 320 -6.70 25.28 1.27
N ASP A 321 -7.90 24.94 0.82
CA ASP A 321 -8.78 24.02 1.53
C ASP A 321 -8.33 22.57 1.29
N LEU A 322 -7.82 22.25 0.10
CA LEU A 322 -7.19 20.98 -0.19
C LEU A 322 -5.88 20.79 0.61
N LYS A 323 -5.05 21.84 0.67
CA LYS A 323 -3.85 21.83 1.50
C LYS A 323 -4.17 21.56 2.97
N ALA A 324 -5.25 22.17 3.47
CA ALA A 324 -5.73 21.95 4.83
C ALA A 324 -6.22 20.51 5.06
N PHE A 325 -6.85 19.88 4.07
CA PHE A 325 -7.21 18.46 4.12
C PHE A 325 -5.97 17.58 4.33
N TYR A 326 -4.92 17.78 3.53
CA TYR A 326 -3.69 17.00 3.65
C TYR A 326 -2.96 17.27 4.97
N GLU A 327 -2.85 18.53 5.38
CA GLU A 327 -2.23 18.91 6.65
C GLU A 327 -2.93 18.27 7.85
N TYR A 328 -4.26 18.31 7.86
CA TYR A 328 -5.05 17.70 8.93
C TYR A 328 -4.81 16.19 9.04
N HIS A 329 -4.83 15.47 7.90
CA HIS A 329 -4.64 14.02 7.92
C HIS A 329 -3.20 13.60 8.18
N SER A 330 -2.20 14.38 7.77
CA SER A 330 -0.78 14.11 8.05
C SER A 330 -0.43 14.16 9.53
N MET A 331 -1.24 14.83 10.35
CA MET A 331 -1.07 14.89 11.81
C MET A 331 -1.35 13.55 12.52
N HIS A 332 -1.95 12.58 11.81
CA HIS A 332 -2.39 11.29 12.39
C HIS A 332 -2.04 10.08 11.55
N MET A 333 -1.57 10.28 10.33
CA MET A 333 -1.12 9.22 9.45
C MET A 333 0.12 9.69 8.70
N GLU A 334 1.23 9.01 8.90
CA GLU A 334 2.43 9.21 8.08
C GLU A 334 2.19 8.67 6.68
N PRO A 335 2.83 9.25 5.65
CA PRO A 335 2.75 8.69 4.31
C PRO A 335 3.45 7.33 4.25
N TRP A 336 2.85 6.42 3.50
CA TRP A 336 3.47 5.17 3.06
C TRP A 336 4.19 5.48 1.75
N ASP A 337 5.48 5.81 1.86
CA ASP A 337 6.23 6.52 0.83
C ASP A 337 7.29 5.64 0.17
N GLY A 338 7.45 5.88 -1.12
CA GLY A 338 8.39 5.22 -2.01
C GLY A 338 7.91 5.25 -3.45
N PRO A 339 8.68 4.73 -4.40
CA PRO A 339 8.22 4.60 -5.79
C PRO A 339 7.05 3.61 -5.85
N ALA A 340 5.83 4.11 -6.00
CA ALA A 340 4.63 3.26 -5.96
C ALA A 340 3.66 3.56 -7.12
N GLY A 341 3.30 2.50 -7.84
CA GLY A 341 2.12 2.45 -8.67
C GLY A 341 1.16 1.40 -8.10
N VAL A 342 -0.05 1.80 -7.76
CA VAL A 342 -1.03 0.94 -7.12
C VAL A 342 -2.29 0.86 -7.96
N VAL A 343 -2.78 -0.35 -8.18
CA VAL A 343 -4.12 -0.63 -8.70
C VAL A 343 -4.88 -1.47 -7.70
N LEU A 344 -6.16 -1.20 -7.52
CA LEU A 344 -6.93 -1.87 -6.50
C LEU A 344 -8.43 -1.93 -6.79
N THR A 345 -9.11 -2.84 -6.08
CA THR A 345 -10.56 -2.92 -6.07
C THR A 345 -11.06 -3.49 -4.74
N ASP A 346 -12.21 -2.99 -4.29
CA ASP A 346 -13.01 -3.59 -3.22
C ASP A 346 -14.24 -4.33 -3.76
N GLY A 347 -14.30 -4.54 -5.08
CA GLY A 347 -15.42 -5.11 -5.81
C GLY A 347 -16.45 -4.09 -6.30
N ARG A 348 -16.35 -2.82 -5.89
CA ARG A 348 -17.14 -1.70 -6.39
C ARG A 348 -16.28 -0.67 -7.11
N TYR A 349 -15.24 -0.23 -6.45
CA TYR A 349 -14.32 0.75 -7.02
C TYR A 349 -13.19 0.06 -7.76
N ALA A 350 -12.84 0.59 -8.92
CA ALA A 350 -11.64 0.26 -9.66
C ALA A 350 -10.73 1.49 -9.64
N VAL A 351 -9.54 1.38 -9.02
CA VAL A 351 -8.71 2.55 -8.71
C VAL A 351 -7.28 2.35 -9.18
N CYS A 352 -6.68 3.41 -9.69
CA CYS A 352 -5.24 3.51 -9.94
C CYS A 352 -4.69 4.81 -9.34
N LEU A 353 -3.56 4.72 -8.64
CA LEU A 353 -2.87 5.89 -8.12
C LEU A 353 -1.36 5.73 -8.20
N LEU A 354 -0.66 6.85 -8.27
CA LEU A 354 0.80 6.91 -8.21
C LEU A 354 1.26 7.69 -6.97
N ASP A 355 2.44 7.33 -6.50
CA ASP A 355 3.15 8.06 -5.46
C ASP A 355 3.42 9.53 -5.85
N ARG A 356 3.75 10.37 -4.89
CA ARG A 356 4.00 11.80 -5.09
C ARG A 356 5.10 12.13 -6.10
N ASN A 357 6.06 11.22 -6.32
CA ASN A 357 7.12 11.37 -7.32
C ASN A 357 6.68 10.91 -8.71
N GLY A 358 5.72 9.98 -8.79
CA GLY A 358 5.22 9.40 -10.02
C GLY A 358 6.29 8.66 -10.82
N LEU A 359 7.13 7.89 -10.13
CA LEU A 359 8.27 7.18 -10.72
C LEU A 359 7.84 5.95 -11.51
N ARG A 360 6.65 5.43 -11.22
CA ARG A 360 6.07 4.31 -11.96
C ARG A 360 5.11 4.81 -13.04
N PRO A 361 5.12 4.22 -14.23
CA PRO A 361 4.17 4.58 -15.27
C PRO A 361 2.80 3.96 -15.01
N ALA A 362 1.73 4.70 -15.33
CA ALA A 362 0.38 4.19 -15.44
C ALA A 362 -0.33 4.87 -16.62
N ARG A 363 -0.90 4.05 -17.49
CA ARG A 363 -1.64 4.50 -18.69
C ARG A 363 -3.05 3.98 -18.61
N TRP A 364 -3.99 4.76 -19.14
CA TRP A 364 -5.37 4.33 -19.21
C TRP A 364 -5.97 4.56 -20.59
N VAL A 365 -6.95 3.76 -20.92
CA VAL A 365 -7.76 3.86 -22.13
C VAL A 365 -9.21 3.52 -21.80
N THR A 366 -10.15 4.29 -22.35
CA THR A 366 -11.59 4.00 -22.29
C THR A 366 -12.13 3.69 -23.69
N THR A 367 -13.09 2.80 -23.77
CA THR A 367 -13.64 2.29 -25.02
C THR A 367 -15.16 2.48 -25.10
N LYS A 368 -15.71 2.44 -26.31
CA LYS A 368 -17.14 2.63 -26.61
C LYS A 368 -18.04 1.58 -25.97
N ASP A 369 -17.50 0.39 -25.75
CA ASP A 369 -18.18 -0.72 -25.09
C ASP A 369 -18.04 -0.71 -23.56
N GLY A 370 -17.66 0.44 -22.99
CA GLY A 370 -17.66 0.69 -21.55
C GLY A 370 -16.43 0.16 -20.80
N PHE A 371 -15.41 -0.36 -21.48
CA PHE A 371 -14.20 -0.81 -20.81
C PHE A 371 -13.27 0.36 -20.48
N ILE A 372 -12.71 0.32 -19.29
CA ILE A 372 -11.53 1.08 -18.92
C ILE A 372 -10.39 0.12 -18.59
N THR A 373 -9.25 0.32 -19.25
CA THR A 373 -8.02 -0.43 -18.98
C THR A 373 -6.97 0.52 -18.45
N LEU A 374 -6.41 0.19 -17.30
CA LEU A 374 -5.27 0.86 -16.70
C LEU A 374 -4.11 -0.14 -16.62
N ALA A 375 -2.92 0.25 -17.03
CA ALA A 375 -1.76 -0.63 -16.95
C ALA A 375 -0.47 0.17 -16.81
N SER A 376 0.57 -0.49 -16.27
CA SER A 376 1.93 0.05 -16.24
C SER A 376 2.51 0.27 -17.63
N GLU A 377 1.95 -0.40 -18.64
CA GLU A 377 2.43 -0.38 -20.02
C GLU A 377 1.34 -0.03 -21.02
N VAL A 378 1.79 0.47 -22.18
CA VAL A 378 0.93 0.68 -23.34
C VAL A 378 0.87 -0.61 -24.15
N GLY A 379 -0.32 -0.93 -24.70
CA GLY A 379 -0.48 -2.07 -25.61
C GLY A 379 -0.59 -3.43 -24.92
N THR A 380 -0.98 -3.45 -23.63
CA THR A 380 -1.30 -4.71 -22.94
C THR A 380 -2.52 -5.40 -23.53
N HIS A 381 -3.41 -4.65 -24.18
CA HIS A 381 -4.49 -5.18 -25.01
C HIS A 381 -4.62 -4.36 -26.30
N GLY A 382 -4.91 -5.03 -27.40
CA GLY A 382 -4.97 -4.45 -28.75
C GLY A 382 -6.33 -3.85 -29.10
N TYR A 383 -6.71 -2.72 -28.49
CA TYR A 383 -7.93 -2.01 -28.87
C TYR A 383 -7.84 -1.42 -30.28
N ARG A 384 -8.89 -1.54 -31.07
CA ARG A 384 -8.99 -0.84 -32.36
C ARG A 384 -9.15 0.66 -32.12
N ASN A 385 -8.44 1.48 -32.89
CA ASN A 385 -8.47 2.93 -32.72
C ASN A 385 -9.87 3.53 -32.78
N GLU A 386 -10.74 2.93 -33.58
CA GLU A 386 -12.15 3.34 -33.73
C GLU A 386 -13.02 3.10 -32.48
N ASP A 387 -12.62 2.17 -31.61
CA ASP A 387 -13.33 1.82 -30.39
C ASP A 387 -12.85 2.65 -29.18
N VAL A 388 -11.71 3.33 -29.29
CA VAL A 388 -11.15 4.15 -28.21
C VAL A 388 -11.87 5.49 -28.14
N ILE A 389 -12.43 5.83 -26.97
CA ILE A 389 -13.04 7.13 -26.67
C ILE A 389 -11.98 8.11 -26.19
N ALA A 390 -11.20 7.71 -25.16
CA ALA A 390 -10.18 8.53 -24.55
C ALA A 390 -9.01 7.67 -24.06
N LYS A 391 -7.86 8.29 -23.94
CA LYS A 391 -6.66 7.67 -23.38
C LYS A 391 -5.81 8.73 -22.69
N GLY A 392 -5.08 8.31 -21.65
CA GLY A 392 -4.27 9.22 -20.89
C GLY A 392 -3.24 8.52 -20.03
N ARG A 393 -2.70 9.27 -19.09
CA ARG A 393 -1.77 8.79 -18.07
C ARG A 393 -2.21 9.26 -16.70
N VAL A 394 -1.91 8.50 -15.68
CA VAL A 394 -1.94 8.95 -14.29
C VAL A 394 -0.58 9.61 -14.01
N GLY A 395 -0.59 10.83 -13.53
CA GLY A 395 0.61 11.61 -13.22
C GLY A 395 1.07 11.44 -11.76
N PRO A 396 2.19 12.12 -11.39
CA PRO A 396 2.70 12.11 -10.02
C PRO A 396 1.65 12.52 -8.99
N GLY A 397 1.43 11.68 -7.98
CA GLY A 397 0.45 11.92 -6.92
C GLY A 397 -1.01 11.92 -7.39
N GLN A 398 -1.29 11.57 -8.64
CA GLN A 398 -2.65 11.53 -9.15
C GLN A 398 -3.34 10.19 -8.85
N ILE A 399 -4.67 10.27 -8.77
CA ILE A 399 -5.58 9.14 -8.59
C ILE A 399 -6.66 9.18 -9.67
N LEU A 400 -7.03 8.01 -10.17
CA LEU A 400 -8.15 7.79 -11.06
C LEU A 400 -9.02 6.68 -10.47
N MET A 401 -10.33 6.92 -10.36
CA MET A 401 -11.27 5.98 -9.75
C MET A 401 -12.51 5.82 -10.62
N VAL A 402 -12.96 4.58 -10.79
CA VAL A 402 -14.26 4.26 -11.39
C VAL A 402 -15.16 3.70 -10.29
N ASP A 403 -16.34 4.28 -10.12
CA ASP A 403 -17.40 3.70 -9.31
C ASP A 403 -18.33 2.90 -10.24
N THR A 404 -18.17 1.59 -10.27
CA THR A 404 -18.93 0.71 -11.16
C THR A 404 -20.43 0.61 -10.80
N ALA A 405 -20.81 1.04 -9.60
CA ALA A 405 -22.21 1.07 -9.19
C ALA A 405 -22.96 2.29 -9.75
N THR A 406 -22.26 3.41 -9.98
CA THR A 406 -22.85 4.64 -10.53
C THR A 406 -22.45 4.90 -11.97
N GLY A 407 -21.40 4.25 -12.46
CA GLY A 407 -20.80 4.50 -13.77
C GLY A 407 -19.91 5.74 -13.83
N GLU A 408 -19.62 6.36 -12.69
CA GLU A 408 -18.77 7.57 -12.64
C GLU A 408 -17.29 7.24 -12.81
N LEU A 409 -16.63 7.95 -13.72
CA LEU A 409 -15.18 8.03 -13.81
C LEU A 409 -14.73 9.30 -13.10
N LEU A 410 -14.10 9.15 -11.95
CA LEU A 410 -13.64 10.25 -11.09
C LEU A 410 -12.15 10.51 -11.34
N GLU A 411 -11.84 11.66 -11.85
CA GLU A 411 -10.48 12.14 -12.03
C GLU A 411 -9.95 12.78 -10.73
N ASN A 412 -8.63 12.98 -10.69
CA ASN A 412 -7.91 13.53 -9.55
C ASN A 412 -8.60 14.76 -8.91
N ASP A 413 -8.90 15.76 -9.72
CA ASP A 413 -9.43 17.04 -9.23
C ASP A 413 -10.85 16.92 -8.66
N GLU A 414 -11.66 16.00 -9.21
CA GLU A 414 -13.00 15.72 -8.69
C GLU A 414 -12.93 15.03 -7.32
N ILE A 415 -12.02 14.05 -7.18
CA ILE A 415 -11.79 13.35 -5.93
C ILE A 415 -11.30 14.34 -4.86
N ASP A 416 -10.29 15.13 -5.17
CA ASP A 416 -9.71 16.10 -4.26
C ASP A 416 -10.74 17.20 -3.87
N ASN A 417 -11.58 17.63 -4.81
CA ASN A 417 -12.68 18.56 -4.52
C ASN A 417 -13.74 17.97 -3.60
N ARG A 418 -14.08 16.70 -3.76
CA ARG A 418 -15.04 16.02 -2.85
C ARG A 418 -14.44 15.88 -1.44
N LEU A 419 -13.16 15.53 -1.33
CA LEU A 419 -12.48 15.32 -0.04
C LEU A 419 -12.30 16.61 0.77
N LYS A 420 -11.85 17.70 0.15
CA LYS A 420 -11.63 18.97 0.86
C LYS A 420 -12.92 19.59 1.41
N LEU A 421 -14.07 19.24 0.84
CA LEU A 421 -15.38 19.75 1.25
C LEU A 421 -16.08 18.90 2.32
N GLN A 422 -15.53 17.73 2.69
CA GLN A 422 -16.15 16.85 3.69
C GLN A 422 -16.25 17.51 5.06
N HIS A 423 -15.25 18.30 5.46
CA HIS A 423 -15.20 18.97 6.76
C HIS A 423 -14.47 20.32 6.66
N PRO A 424 -14.66 21.23 7.61
CA PRO A 424 -14.01 22.55 7.62
C PRO A 424 -12.57 22.48 8.16
N TYR A 425 -11.70 21.68 7.53
CA TYR A 425 -10.34 21.39 7.98
C TYR A 425 -9.52 22.67 8.21
N LYS A 426 -9.61 23.65 7.30
CA LYS A 426 -8.89 24.92 7.39
C LYS A 426 -9.29 25.75 8.62
N GLN A 427 -10.57 25.73 8.97
CA GLN A 427 -11.05 26.38 10.17
C GLN A 427 -10.49 25.67 11.43
N TRP A 428 -10.55 24.34 11.48
CA TRP A 428 -10.04 23.57 12.61
C TRP A 428 -8.55 23.76 12.82
N LEU A 429 -7.74 23.72 11.76
CA LEU A 429 -6.31 23.99 11.84
C LEU A 429 -6.02 25.42 12.35
N ARG A 430 -6.73 26.42 11.84
CA ARG A 430 -6.56 27.82 12.29
C ARG A 430 -6.93 28.00 13.78
N GLU A 431 -7.95 27.31 14.26
CA GLU A 431 -8.46 27.49 15.62
C GLU A 431 -7.70 26.64 16.65
N LYS A 432 -7.15 25.51 16.23
CA LYS A 432 -6.60 24.50 17.14
C LYS A 432 -5.10 24.30 17.03
N SER A 433 -4.48 24.47 15.86
CA SER A 433 -3.05 24.28 15.73
C SER A 433 -2.27 25.55 16.11
N GLN A 434 -1.08 25.35 16.68
CA GLN A 434 -0.13 26.42 16.98
C GLN A 434 1.15 26.19 16.18
N ARG A 435 1.51 27.16 15.34
CA ARG A 435 2.76 27.12 14.59
C ARG A 435 3.85 27.83 15.38
N ILE A 436 5.00 27.18 15.51
CA ILE A 436 6.21 27.79 16.07
C ILE A 436 6.99 28.40 14.91
N GLU A 437 6.81 29.69 14.73
CA GLU A 437 7.59 30.48 13.77
C GLU A 437 8.83 31.03 14.46
N GLY A 438 9.99 30.91 13.82
CA GLY A 438 11.20 31.48 14.36
C GLY A 438 11.22 32.99 14.12
N THR A 439 11.10 33.77 15.16
CA THR A 439 11.54 35.15 15.10
C THR A 439 13.06 35.15 15.14
N PHE A 440 13.71 35.62 14.07
CA PHE A 440 15.08 36.10 14.14
C PHE A 440 15.10 37.42 14.94
N ALA A 441 14.55 37.44 16.13
CA ALA A 441 14.73 38.56 17.05
C ALA A 441 16.12 38.41 17.66
N GLY A 442 17.07 38.94 16.97
CA GLY A 442 18.41 39.29 17.25
C GLY A 442 18.90 39.23 18.70
N GLU A 443 19.28 38.05 19.14
CA GLU A 443 20.55 37.89 19.78
C GLU A 443 21.39 37.11 18.79
N LEU A 444 22.17 37.86 17.98
CA LEU A 444 23.36 37.33 17.37
C LEU A 444 24.12 36.67 18.50
N ALA A 445 24.17 35.32 18.49
CA ALA A 445 25.04 34.58 19.37
C ALA A 445 26.37 35.32 19.40
N THR A 446 26.87 35.69 20.56
CA THR A 446 28.21 36.26 20.72
C THR A 446 29.13 35.41 19.87
N GLY A 447 29.73 36.02 18.85
CA GLY A 447 30.45 35.29 17.81
C GLY A 447 31.43 34.31 18.42
N ILE A 448 31.63 33.17 17.78
CA ILE A 448 32.60 32.16 18.19
C ILE A 448 33.96 32.87 18.39
N ASP A 449 34.52 32.73 19.58
CA ASP A 449 35.86 33.23 19.84
C ASP A 449 36.85 32.48 18.93
N ALA A 450 37.35 33.19 17.91
CA ALA A 450 38.24 32.60 16.92
C ALA A 450 39.51 31.99 17.53
N SER A 451 39.95 32.48 18.72
CA SER A 451 41.08 31.90 19.43
C SER A 451 40.80 30.49 20.01
N ARG A 452 39.53 30.14 20.12
CA ARG A 452 39.05 28.83 20.64
C ARG A 452 38.47 27.93 19.55
N LEU A 453 38.63 28.29 18.27
CA LEU A 453 38.03 27.54 17.16
C LEU A 453 38.42 26.05 17.20
N ASP A 454 39.69 25.73 17.40
CA ASP A 454 40.13 24.32 17.49
C ASP A 454 39.49 23.55 18.65
N GLN A 455 39.23 24.27 19.75
CA GLN A 455 38.55 23.68 20.88
C GLN A 455 37.07 23.37 20.57
N TYR A 456 36.38 24.29 19.88
CA TYR A 456 35.02 24.07 19.43
C TYR A 456 34.94 22.95 18.39
N MET A 457 35.85 22.92 17.42
CA MET A 457 35.90 21.84 16.43
C MET A 457 36.06 20.48 17.09
N LYS A 458 36.94 20.36 18.10
CA LYS A 458 37.11 19.13 18.86
C LYS A 458 35.85 18.79 19.68
N MET A 459 35.27 19.75 20.34
CA MET A 459 34.09 19.58 21.17
C MET A 459 32.87 19.08 20.35
N PHE A 460 32.69 19.60 19.14
CA PHE A 460 31.62 19.21 18.22
C PHE A 460 32.06 18.12 17.25
N GLN A 461 33.27 17.58 17.40
CA GLN A 461 33.83 16.52 16.55
C GLN A 461 33.82 16.86 15.05
N VAL A 462 33.99 18.13 14.71
CA VAL A 462 34.06 18.60 13.32
C VAL A 462 35.38 18.14 12.71
N SER A 463 35.29 17.17 11.79
CA SER A 463 36.43 16.70 11.01
C SER A 463 36.80 17.70 9.90
N PHE A 464 37.95 17.50 9.26
CA PHE A 464 38.35 18.27 8.11
C PHE A 464 37.38 18.08 6.94
N GLU A 465 36.94 16.83 6.74
CA GLU A 465 35.98 16.46 5.70
C GLU A 465 34.62 17.12 5.95
N GLU A 466 34.12 17.07 7.17
CA GLU A 466 32.86 17.71 7.52
C GLU A 466 32.91 19.23 7.29
N ARG A 467 34.02 19.86 7.67
CA ARG A 467 34.22 21.30 7.43
C ARG A 467 34.19 21.63 5.95
N ASP A 468 34.94 20.88 5.12
CA ASP A 468 35.12 21.20 3.70
C ASP A 468 34.00 20.68 2.79
N GLN A 469 33.41 19.52 3.10
CA GLN A 469 32.44 18.85 2.24
C GLN A 469 30.99 19.11 2.65
N VAL A 470 30.74 19.47 3.91
CA VAL A 470 29.40 19.71 4.43
C VAL A 470 29.21 21.18 4.81
N LEU A 471 30.00 21.69 5.77
CA LEU A 471 29.78 23.03 6.31
C LEU A 471 30.13 24.14 5.32
N ARG A 472 31.16 23.97 4.50
CA ARG A 472 31.55 24.96 3.50
C ARG A 472 30.48 25.11 2.40
N PRO A 473 30.02 24.04 1.71
CA PRO A 473 28.92 24.18 0.74
C PRO A 473 27.68 24.80 1.35
N LEU A 474 27.30 24.38 2.56
CA LEU A 474 26.15 24.95 3.26
C LEU A 474 26.31 26.45 3.50
N ALA A 475 27.51 26.91 3.92
CA ALA A 475 27.79 28.32 4.18
C ALA A 475 27.88 29.17 2.90
N GLU A 476 28.45 28.62 1.82
CA GLU A 476 28.68 29.36 0.56
C GLU A 476 27.45 29.39 -0.35
N THR A 477 26.64 28.31 -0.34
CA THR A 477 25.55 28.15 -1.31
C THR A 477 24.16 28.04 -0.68
N GLY A 478 24.07 27.81 0.64
CA GLY A 478 22.83 27.52 1.33
C GLY A 478 22.25 26.10 1.04
N ASN A 479 23.02 25.27 0.35
CA ASN A 479 22.63 23.90 0.02
C ASN A 479 23.41 22.91 0.85
N GLU A 480 22.82 21.76 1.12
CA GLU A 480 23.51 20.66 1.77
C GLU A 480 24.66 20.13 0.90
N GLY A 481 25.73 19.68 1.54
CA GLY A 481 26.82 18.99 0.87
C GLY A 481 26.30 17.69 0.22
N VAL A 482 26.76 17.41 -1.01
CA VAL A 482 26.43 16.16 -1.70
C VAL A 482 27.20 15.01 -1.06
N GLY A 483 26.48 14.03 -0.49
CA GLY A 483 27.06 12.86 0.15
C GLY A 483 26.05 11.72 0.20
N SER A 484 26.52 10.51 0.52
CA SER A 484 25.63 9.39 0.79
C SER A 484 24.94 9.55 2.15
N MET A 485 23.66 9.28 2.20
CA MET A 485 22.91 9.25 3.45
C MET A 485 23.17 7.92 4.19
N GLY A 486 23.73 8.03 5.38
CA GLY A 486 24.05 6.89 6.24
C GLY A 486 25.43 6.27 5.95
N ASP A 487 26.08 5.88 6.98
CA ASP A 487 27.36 5.19 6.96
C ASP A 487 27.19 3.82 7.63
N ASP A 488 27.31 2.76 6.85
CA ASP A 488 27.22 1.37 7.34
C ASP A 488 28.55 0.86 7.91
N THR A 489 29.56 1.72 8.02
CA THR A 489 30.84 1.35 8.63
C THR A 489 30.62 0.84 10.05
N PRO A 490 31.10 -0.37 10.37
CA PRO A 490 30.96 -0.91 11.71
C PRO A 490 31.68 -0.02 12.75
N MET A 491 31.00 0.23 13.86
CA MET A 491 31.62 0.99 14.94
C MET A 491 32.76 0.24 15.56
N ALA A 492 33.89 0.93 15.81
CA ALA A 492 35.05 0.39 16.51
C ALA A 492 34.74 0.28 18.01
N VAL A 493 34.11 -0.81 18.43
CA VAL A 493 33.65 -1.04 19.83
C VAL A 493 34.76 -1.04 20.88
N LEU A 494 36.00 -1.24 20.47
CA LEU A 494 37.19 -1.20 21.36
C LEU A 494 37.90 0.17 21.29
N SER A 495 37.40 1.13 20.56
CA SER A 495 37.96 2.48 20.50
C SER A 495 37.76 3.22 21.82
N ARG A 496 38.75 4.01 22.21
CA ARG A 496 38.64 4.97 23.32
C ARG A 496 38.23 6.37 22.81
N MET A 497 37.97 6.51 21.51
CA MET A 497 37.50 7.77 20.92
C MET A 497 36.07 8.01 21.35
N GLU A 498 35.78 9.17 21.86
CA GLU A 498 34.39 9.62 22.07
C GLU A 498 33.71 9.79 20.73
N ARG A 499 32.52 9.23 20.62
CA ARG A 499 31.72 9.31 19.41
C ARG A 499 30.54 10.23 19.62
N SER A 500 30.14 10.92 18.57
CA SER A 500 28.89 11.69 18.54
C SER A 500 27.69 10.76 18.74
N LEU A 501 26.66 11.25 19.42
CA LEU A 501 25.41 10.51 19.58
C LEU A 501 24.81 10.08 18.23
N TYR A 502 25.01 10.86 17.18
CA TYR A 502 24.53 10.56 15.80
C TYR A 502 25.13 9.27 15.23
N ASP A 503 26.34 8.90 15.61
CA ASP A 503 27.02 7.69 15.14
C ASP A 503 26.33 6.40 15.60
N TYR A 504 25.46 6.47 16.61
CA TYR A 504 24.72 5.33 17.15
C TYR A 504 23.38 5.10 16.44
N PHE A 505 22.93 6.04 15.63
CA PHE A 505 21.70 5.89 14.86
C PHE A 505 21.98 5.30 13.48
N ARG A 506 21.07 4.46 13.03
CA ARG A 506 21.11 3.84 11.71
C ARG A 506 19.86 4.23 10.95
N GLN A 507 20.05 4.48 9.69
CA GLN A 507 18.93 4.70 8.80
C GLN A 507 18.10 3.43 8.64
N LYS A 508 16.80 3.53 8.84
CA LYS A 508 15.82 2.45 8.66
C LYS A 508 15.01 2.63 7.35
N PHE A 509 15.57 3.33 6.43
CA PHE A 509 15.00 3.57 5.12
C PHE A 509 15.44 2.48 4.16
N ALA A 510 14.52 1.87 3.40
CA ALA A 510 14.90 0.91 2.38
C ALA A 510 15.69 1.64 1.28
N GLN A 511 16.95 1.26 1.10
CA GLN A 511 17.81 1.90 0.11
C GLN A 511 17.44 1.45 -1.29
N VAL A 512 17.22 2.41 -2.17
CA VAL A 512 17.06 2.19 -3.61
C VAL A 512 18.38 2.54 -4.29
N THR A 513 18.91 1.63 -5.08
CA THR A 513 20.05 1.91 -5.94
C THR A 513 19.63 2.95 -6.98
N ASN A 514 20.33 4.08 -7.04
CA ASN A 514 19.99 5.22 -7.91
C ASN A 514 18.60 5.82 -7.65
N PRO A 515 18.35 6.44 -6.49
CA PRO A 515 17.11 7.15 -6.25
C PRO A 515 16.94 8.24 -7.34
N PRO A 516 15.81 8.23 -8.07
CA PRO A 516 15.61 9.12 -9.21
C PRO A 516 15.10 10.51 -8.81
N ILE A 517 15.42 10.98 -7.62
CA ILE A 517 15.02 12.26 -7.07
C ILE A 517 16.23 13.20 -7.13
N ASP A 518 16.17 14.18 -8.02
CA ASP A 518 17.14 15.25 -8.08
C ASP A 518 16.82 16.36 -7.06
N PRO A 519 17.78 17.26 -6.73
CA PRO A 519 17.56 18.32 -5.73
C PRO A 519 16.41 19.27 -6.04
N LEU A 520 16.10 19.52 -7.31
CA LEU A 520 14.97 20.39 -7.68
C LEU A 520 13.64 19.70 -7.39
N ARG A 521 13.53 18.41 -7.68
CA ARG A 521 12.35 17.63 -7.37
C ARG A 521 12.21 17.41 -5.87
N GLU A 522 13.31 17.17 -5.17
CA GLU A 522 13.34 17.00 -3.72
C GLU A 522 12.72 18.20 -2.99
N THR A 523 13.01 19.42 -3.40
CA THR A 523 12.42 20.64 -2.81
C THR A 523 10.90 20.69 -2.94
N ILE A 524 10.33 20.03 -3.94
CA ILE A 524 8.89 19.99 -4.17
C ILE A 524 8.24 18.88 -3.35
N VAL A 525 8.82 17.68 -3.34
CA VAL A 525 8.17 16.47 -2.84
C VAL A 525 8.51 16.13 -1.39
N MET A 526 9.61 16.67 -0.85
CA MET A 526 10.05 16.39 0.52
C MET A 526 9.68 17.52 1.47
N SER A 527 9.43 17.19 2.74
CA SER A 527 9.14 18.17 3.79
C SER A 527 9.67 17.69 5.12
N LEU A 528 10.13 18.64 5.94
CA LEU A 528 10.57 18.39 7.32
C LEU A 528 9.53 18.88 8.35
N VAL A 529 8.33 19.25 7.93
CA VAL A 529 7.25 19.63 8.85
C VAL A 529 7.02 18.51 9.86
N THR A 530 7.00 18.89 11.13
CA THR A 530 6.89 17.96 12.26
C THR A 530 5.78 18.43 13.19
N ASP A 531 4.88 17.52 13.57
CA ASP A 531 3.76 17.79 14.43
C ASP A 531 4.01 17.21 15.83
N LEU A 532 3.88 18.04 16.85
CA LEU A 532 3.99 17.65 18.26
C LEU A 532 2.59 17.59 18.88
N GLY A 533 2.38 16.62 19.74
CA GLY A 533 1.13 16.45 20.50
C GLY A 533 0.59 15.03 20.44
N GLY A 534 -0.47 14.78 21.20
CA GLY A 534 -1.10 13.46 21.28
C GLY A 534 -1.91 13.15 20.02
N GLU A 535 -1.62 12.02 19.38
CA GLU A 535 -2.44 11.53 18.26
C GLU A 535 -3.85 11.15 18.72
N LYS A 536 -4.81 11.30 17.85
CA LYS A 536 -6.21 10.93 18.07
C LYS A 536 -6.58 9.69 17.25
N ASN A 537 -7.78 9.21 17.43
CA ASN A 537 -8.29 8.05 16.70
C ASN A 537 -8.63 8.42 15.25
N ILE A 538 -7.95 7.81 14.28
CA ILE A 538 -8.09 8.12 12.85
C ILE A 538 -9.47 7.82 12.26
N PHE A 539 -10.28 6.98 12.92
CA PHE A 539 -11.62 6.65 12.45
C PHE A 539 -12.65 7.74 12.78
N HIS A 540 -12.33 8.62 13.71
CA HIS A 540 -13.13 9.80 13.99
C HIS A 540 -12.54 11.01 13.28
N VAL A 541 -13.36 11.96 12.93
CA VAL A 541 -12.94 13.21 12.29
C VAL A 541 -13.54 14.36 13.08
N GLY A 542 -12.70 15.20 13.68
CA GLY A 542 -13.14 16.30 14.52
C GLY A 542 -12.07 17.38 14.74
N PRO A 543 -12.46 18.55 15.25
CA PRO A 543 -11.53 19.67 15.48
C PRO A 543 -10.40 19.35 16.47
N GLU A 544 -10.59 18.40 17.37
CA GLU A 544 -9.60 17.95 18.35
C GLU A 544 -8.37 17.29 17.72
N HIS A 545 -8.49 16.80 16.49
CA HIS A 545 -7.39 16.23 15.73
C HIS A 545 -6.39 17.30 15.27
N ALA A 546 -6.83 18.54 15.08
CA ALA A 546 -5.98 19.66 14.73
C ALA A 546 -5.25 20.28 15.93
N ASP A 547 -5.43 19.75 17.16
CA ASP A 547 -4.79 20.25 18.38
C ASP A 547 -3.31 19.81 18.45
N ARG A 548 -2.48 20.48 17.66
CA ARG A 548 -1.06 20.17 17.46
C ARG A 548 -0.20 21.43 17.55
N VAL A 549 1.07 21.23 17.92
CA VAL A 549 2.12 22.22 17.77
C VAL A 549 2.94 21.86 16.52
N VAL A 550 2.92 22.72 15.52
CA VAL A 550 3.53 22.47 14.21
C VAL A 550 4.87 23.20 14.11
N LEU A 551 5.90 22.44 13.76
CA LEU A 551 7.25 22.91 13.50
C LEU A 551 7.53 22.82 12.00
N THR A 552 8.21 23.80 11.44
CA THR A 552 8.66 23.76 10.03
C THR A 552 9.75 22.73 9.78
N SER A 553 10.47 22.34 10.83
CA SER A 553 11.55 21.35 10.80
C SER A 553 11.80 20.82 12.21
N PRO A 554 12.23 19.54 12.38
CA PRO A 554 12.71 19.03 13.65
C PRO A 554 14.05 19.64 14.08
N VAL A 555 14.78 20.27 13.12
CA VAL A 555 15.99 21.04 13.42
C VAL A 555 15.59 22.44 13.84
N LEU A 556 15.90 22.78 15.07
CA LEU A 556 15.43 24.02 15.71
C LEU A 556 16.58 25.02 15.85
N SER A 557 16.32 26.29 15.52
CA SER A 557 17.15 27.39 15.98
C SER A 557 17.02 27.56 17.49
N GLN A 558 18.00 28.21 18.13
CA GLN A 558 17.96 28.49 19.57
C GLN A 558 16.69 29.25 19.96
N GLY A 559 16.24 30.19 19.12
CA GLY A 559 15.00 30.93 19.34
C GLY A 559 13.76 30.03 19.34
N LYS A 560 13.63 29.13 18.34
CA LYS A 560 12.51 28.18 18.30
C LYS A 560 12.55 27.21 19.48
N PHE A 561 13.74 26.74 19.85
CA PHE A 561 13.92 25.87 20.99
C PHE A 561 13.49 26.55 22.30
N ASN A 562 13.91 27.80 22.52
CA ASN A 562 13.48 28.57 23.70
C ASN A 562 11.96 28.77 23.73
N THR A 563 11.33 29.08 22.57
CA THR A 563 9.87 29.18 22.46
C THR A 563 9.17 27.87 22.88
N LEU A 564 9.73 26.71 22.49
CA LEU A 564 9.20 25.41 22.92
C LEU A 564 9.40 25.16 24.41
N LEU A 565 10.52 25.60 25.00
CA LEU A 565 10.77 25.49 26.45
C LEU A 565 9.81 26.32 27.29
N GLU A 566 9.25 27.38 26.72
CA GLU A 566 8.30 28.29 27.35
C GLU A 566 6.85 28.00 26.94
N LEU A 567 6.62 26.88 26.22
CA LEU A 567 5.28 26.53 25.76
C LEU A 567 4.33 26.32 26.94
N ASP A 568 3.33 27.20 27.06
CA ASP A 568 2.21 27.08 27.98
C ASP A 568 0.94 26.81 27.18
N ARG A 569 0.57 25.53 27.09
CA ARG A 569 -0.60 25.10 26.33
C ARG A 569 -1.28 23.91 27.02
N PRO A 570 -2.61 23.93 27.16
CA PRO A 570 -3.34 22.79 27.70
C PRO A 570 -3.05 21.50 26.93
N GLY A 571 -2.74 20.41 27.62
CA GLY A 571 -2.41 19.12 27.02
C GLY A 571 -0.94 18.93 26.65
N PHE A 572 -0.11 19.96 26.86
CA PHE A 572 1.36 19.88 26.65
C PHE A 572 2.08 20.10 27.98
N THR A 573 3.10 19.30 28.21
CA THR A 573 4.00 19.44 29.35
C THR A 573 5.43 19.52 28.85
N VAL A 574 6.17 20.55 29.28
CA VAL A 574 7.58 20.71 28.95
C VAL A 574 8.41 20.32 30.17
N SER A 575 9.30 19.36 30.01
CA SER A 575 10.27 18.94 31.02
C SER A 575 11.68 19.19 30.52
N LYS A 576 12.51 19.83 31.33
CA LYS A 576 13.95 20.02 31.09
C LYS A 576 14.69 18.93 31.87
N ILE A 577 15.49 18.15 31.15
CA ILE A 577 16.30 17.07 31.72
C ILE A 577 17.76 17.48 31.65
#